data_770adde9bb37253733a865ff39d5d9a5
#
_entry.id   770adde9bb37253733a865ff39d5d9a5
#
_cell.length_a   1.000
_cell.length_b   1.000
_cell.length_c   1.000
_cell.angle_alpha   90.00
_cell.angle_beta   90.00
_cell.angle_gamma   90.00
#
_symmetry.space_group_name_H-M   'P 1'
#
loop_
_entity.id
_entity.type
_entity.pdbx_description
1 polymer ?
#
loop_
_entity_poly.entity_id
_entity_poly.type
_entity_poly.pdbx_seq_one_letter_code
_entity_poly.pdbx_strand_id
1 'polypeptide(L)'
;MADARHRPRHRPSSRSVAPVKIFIAAVVVLLLAGGGYVASTRLVSRDEPGAGCAQTMPLTVRTGSTLTAPLTQIAATYNNERHQVLGKCVQVKIETVDSGQTAEAIASGWTDQQYGQAPDVWVPESAGWVALAKAGPAGVKMLGGTGTVIASSPVVLAMPRPLAVALGWPDRQLSWADLRANENSPSFWAGRGHPEWGDFSIGFANPQTSSAGLAAVLNVVASTVGQPSSALTAAQFSGDLNTKGAILTFERGADLVANSDTDLLGSYVGWGKNAPAQMSALVMPESMVYQANVGTSATVASDDSISAGALAPAAVPLVAAYPTDGLVVDEASYQPLELPASSDRAAAAADFRAELTGPHGQAAFQSAGFRSPDRQNPKLTESLGFAPTLRTEPRAALDGKAINAARNTFIGIHQRGNTLAVYDTSGSMDLPVANSGGKTRLQIAVGAADAAIPLFAKDSRLGLWQFSTRLDGNKPYRELVPVGPMSDEVGTGTREEALVAAVNGLKAKGGTGLYATALAAFESLTAQYQPDKPNQVVLLTDGQNDDPTSSLTLTQLVSALKAEYNPKAPVHIITIGYGADADLDALRQISAATGSKSYPAQDPNSIFQVMVNALTDR
;
A
#
# COMPACT_ATOMS: atom_id res chain seq x y z
N MET A 1 56.65 -37.15 -44.36
CA MET A 1 56.85 -36.00 -43.42
C MET A 1 55.61 -35.89 -42.60
N ALA A 2 55.73 -36.24 -41.37
CA ALA A 2 54.68 -36.41 -40.39
C ALA A 2 54.13 -35.10 -39.89
N ASP A 3 52.87 -35.06 -39.58
CA ASP A 3 52.46 -34.41 -38.38
C ASP A 3 51.20 -35.03 -37.77
N ALA A 4 51.32 -35.37 -36.49
CA ALA A 4 50.36 -36.13 -35.74
C ALA A 4 49.43 -35.18 -34.98
N ARG A 5 48.12 -35.26 -35.24
CA ARG A 5 47.08 -34.50 -34.51
C ARG A 5 46.73 -35.23 -33.23
N HIS A 6 47.01 -34.63 -32.09
CA HIS A 6 46.43 -35.00 -30.78
C HIS A 6 45.07 -34.33 -30.60
N ARG A 7 44.00 -35.15 -30.46
CA ARG A 7 42.69 -34.73 -29.91
C ARG A 7 42.68 -35.00 -28.41
N PRO A 8 42.22 -34.07 -27.57
CA PRO A 8 41.93 -34.38 -26.17
C PRO A 8 40.59 -35.06 -26.01
N ARG A 9 40.57 -36.13 -25.22
CA ARG A 9 39.40 -36.92 -24.85
C ARG A 9 38.57 -36.17 -23.82
N HIS A 10 37.27 -36.01 -24.07
CA HIS A 10 36.30 -35.58 -23.08
C HIS A 10 36.15 -36.64 -21.99
N ARG A 11 36.35 -36.25 -20.73
CA ARG A 11 35.91 -36.97 -19.54
C ARG A 11 34.52 -36.49 -19.15
N PRO A 12 33.56 -37.36 -18.76
CA PRO A 12 32.25 -36.91 -18.22
C PRO A 12 32.43 -36.39 -16.80
N SER A 13 31.92 -35.22 -16.52
CA SER A 13 31.92 -34.61 -15.19
C SER A 13 30.89 -35.33 -14.31
N SER A 14 31.33 -35.94 -13.23
CA SER A 14 30.50 -36.42 -12.13
C SER A 14 29.77 -35.24 -11.45
N ARG A 15 28.45 -35.30 -11.44
CA ARG A 15 27.62 -34.39 -10.64
C ARG A 15 27.89 -34.62 -9.15
N SER A 16 28.54 -33.70 -8.48
CA SER A 16 28.72 -33.70 -7.03
C SER A 16 27.44 -33.27 -6.31
N VAL A 17 26.97 -34.10 -5.39
CA VAL A 17 25.79 -33.91 -4.53
C VAL A 17 26.15 -33.06 -3.28
N ALA A 18 27.05 -32.07 -3.43
CA ALA A 18 27.65 -31.36 -2.30
C ALA A 18 26.95 -30.06 -1.80
N PRO A 19 26.00 -29.38 -2.49
CA PRO A 19 25.51 -28.10 -1.95
C PRO A 19 24.47 -28.24 -0.82
N VAL A 20 23.71 -29.34 -0.74
CA VAL A 20 22.63 -29.47 0.25
C VAL A 20 23.15 -29.76 1.67
N LYS A 21 24.22 -30.55 1.80
CA LYS A 21 24.79 -30.86 3.13
C LYS A 21 25.55 -29.66 3.73
N ILE A 22 26.15 -28.81 2.91
CA ILE A 22 26.84 -27.59 3.36
C ILE A 22 25.81 -26.56 3.81
N PHE A 23 24.66 -26.46 3.12
CA PHE A 23 23.60 -25.52 3.51
C PHE A 23 22.93 -25.89 4.85
N ILE A 24 22.69 -27.17 5.07
CA ILE A 24 22.13 -27.67 6.34
C ILE A 24 23.14 -27.47 7.50
N ALA A 25 24.41 -27.70 7.27
CA ALA A 25 25.45 -27.46 8.27
C ALA A 25 25.58 -25.97 8.63
N ALA A 26 25.48 -25.06 7.63
CA ALA A 26 25.52 -23.62 7.85
C ALA A 26 24.28 -23.12 8.62
N VAL A 27 23.10 -23.65 8.33
CA VAL A 27 21.86 -23.29 9.05
C VAL A 27 21.90 -23.80 10.50
N VAL A 28 22.41 -25.01 10.75
CA VAL A 28 22.55 -25.57 12.11
C VAL A 28 23.60 -24.80 12.92
N VAL A 29 24.70 -24.38 12.30
CA VAL A 29 25.70 -23.52 12.96
C VAL A 29 25.15 -22.13 13.25
N LEU A 30 24.35 -21.55 12.36
CA LEU A 30 23.66 -20.26 12.60
C LEU A 30 22.60 -20.37 13.69
N LEU A 31 21.85 -21.46 13.74
CA LEU A 31 20.87 -21.70 14.82
C LEU A 31 21.55 -21.97 16.17
N LEU A 32 22.67 -22.66 16.21
CA LEU A 32 23.44 -22.88 17.45
C LEU A 32 24.19 -21.62 17.88
N ALA A 33 24.73 -20.83 16.94
CA ALA A 33 25.34 -19.54 17.24
C ALA A 33 24.27 -18.50 17.66
N GLY A 34 23.11 -18.46 16.97
CA GLY A 34 21.98 -17.62 17.36
C GLY A 34 21.37 -18.03 18.71
N GLY A 35 21.21 -19.34 18.96
CA GLY A 35 20.76 -19.85 20.26
C GLY A 35 21.75 -19.59 21.38
N GLY A 36 23.05 -19.72 21.12
CA GLY A 36 24.13 -19.38 22.07
C GLY A 36 24.20 -17.89 22.35
N TYR A 37 24.00 -17.05 21.32
CA TYR A 37 23.98 -15.59 21.45
C TYR A 37 22.76 -15.11 22.25
N VAL A 38 21.56 -15.63 21.96
CA VAL A 38 20.34 -15.31 22.72
C VAL A 38 20.42 -15.83 24.16
N ALA A 39 21.07 -16.99 24.41
CA ALA A 39 21.28 -17.50 25.77
C ALA A 39 22.35 -16.70 26.54
N SER A 40 23.42 -16.25 25.87
CA SER A 40 24.45 -15.42 26.50
C SER A 40 23.97 -13.99 26.79
N THR A 41 23.12 -13.41 25.92
CA THR A 41 22.54 -12.08 26.17
C THR A 41 21.50 -12.10 27.31
N ARG A 42 20.79 -13.24 27.51
CA ARG A 42 19.88 -13.40 28.68
C ARG A 42 20.63 -13.62 30.00
N LEU A 43 21.89 -14.00 29.96
CA LEU A 43 22.71 -14.22 31.16
C LEU A 43 23.56 -13.00 31.56
N VAL A 44 23.65 -11.96 30.69
CA VAL A 44 24.48 -10.77 30.94
C VAL A 44 23.65 -9.51 31.22
N SER A 45 22.35 -9.51 30.99
CA SER A 45 21.49 -8.38 31.43
C SER A 45 21.16 -8.48 32.93
N ARG A 46 22.18 -8.38 33.78
CA ARG A 46 22.02 -7.69 35.06
C ARG A 46 22.15 -6.21 34.73
N ASP A 47 21.01 -5.53 34.65
CA ASP A 47 20.96 -4.08 34.75
C ASP A 47 21.54 -3.73 36.13
N GLU A 48 22.85 -3.45 36.18
CA GLU A 48 23.39 -2.81 37.36
C GLU A 48 22.83 -1.39 37.38
N PRO A 49 22.13 -0.97 38.43
CA PRO A 49 21.69 0.41 38.57
C PRO A 49 22.92 1.30 38.41
N GLY A 50 22.82 2.31 37.57
CA GLY A 50 23.92 3.26 37.41
C GLY A 50 24.31 3.83 38.75
N ALA A 51 25.59 4.16 38.96
CA ALA A 51 26.08 4.73 40.22
C ALA A 51 25.21 5.94 40.63
N GLY A 52 24.41 5.76 41.69
CA GLY A 52 23.47 6.78 42.19
C GLY A 52 21.99 6.44 42.14
N CYS A 53 21.57 5.36 41.43
CA CYS A 53 20.15 4.96 41.39
C CYS A 53 19.95 3.65 42.16
N ALA A 54 19.07 3.69 43.14
CA ALA A 54 18.67 2.49 43.88
C ALA A 54 17.72 1.56 43.09
N GLN A 55 17.01 2.10 42.12
CA GLN A 55 16.04 1.41 41.27
C GLN A 55 15.98 2.05 39.87
N THR A 56 15.62 1.24 38.86
CA THR A 56 15.31 1.70 37.53
C THR A 56 13.80 1.67 37.26
N MET A 57 13.32 2.57 36.40
CA MET A 57 11.93 2.65 35.98
C MET A 57 11.87 2.63 34.44
N PRO A 58 11.41 1.55 33.82
CA PRO A 58 11.29 1.49 32.38
C PRO A 58 10.17 2.41 31.87
N LEU A 59 10.43 3.09 30.75
CA LEU A 59 9.47 3.89 29.99
C LEU A 59 9.52 3.43 28.54
N THR A 60 8.46 2.80 28.07
CA THR A 60 8.36 2.32 26.69
C THR A 60 7.72 3.37 25.80
N VAL A 61 8.44 3.79 24.76
CA VAL A 61 7.99 4.77 23.77
C VAL A 61 7.88 4.07 22.43
N ARG A 62 6.70 4.00 21.84
CA ARG A 62 6.46 3.41 20.53
C ARG A 62 6.34 4.49 19.46
N THR A 63 6.96 4.25 18.29
CA THR A 63 7.00 5.20 17.18
C THR A 63 7.10 4.47 15.83
N GLY A 64 6.84 5.17 14.74
CA GLY A 64 7.08 4.67 13.39
C GLY A 64 8.54 4.82 12.93
N SER A 65 8.84 4.25 11.78
CA SER A 65 10.22 4.09 11.28
C SER A 65 10.96 5.41 11.07
N THR A 66 10.27 6.47 10.65
CA THR A 66 10.89 7.77 10.33
C THR A 66 11.45 8.49 11.56
N LEU A 67 10.86 8.26 12.74
CA LEU A 67 11.27 8.87 14.01
C LEU A 67 12.16 7.98 14.87
N THR A 68 12.32 6.71 14.51
CA THR A 68 13.08 5.74 15.31
C THR A 68 14.51 6.20 15.57
N ALA A 69 15.25 6.61 14.54
CA ALA A 69 16.64 7.00 14.68
C ALA A 69 16.85 8.22 15.62
N PRO A 70 16.19 9.38 15.42
CA PRO A 70 16.36 10.51 16.33
C PRO A 70 15.88 10.20 17.76
N LEU A 71 14.76 9.51 17.94
CA LEU A 71 14.27 9.15 19.27
C LEU A 71 15.21 8.18 19.99
N THR A 72 15.78 7.19 19.30
CA THR A 72 16.77 6.28 19.88
C THR A 72 18.02 7.02 20.32
N GLN A 73 18.51 7.96 19.50
CA GLN A 73 19.66 8.79 19.87
C GLN A 73 19.40 9.64 21.12
N ILE A 74 18.23 10.29 21.19
CA ILE A 74 17.85 11.11 22.35
C ILE A 74 17.68 10.21 23.58
N ALA A 75 16.99 9.07 23.45
CA ALA A 75 16.80 8.11 24.53
C ALA A 75 18.13 7.57 25.08
N ALA A 76 19.11 7.27 24.19
CA ALA A 76 20.43 6.82 24.61
C ALA A 76 21.16 7.89 25.45
N THR A 77 21.13 9.15 25.02
CA THR A 77 21.72 10.26 25.79
C THR A 77 21.03 10.44 27.12
N TYR A 78 19.68 10.49 27.13
CA TYR A 78 18.85 10.61 28.32
C TYR A 78 19.13 9.49 29.33
N ASN A 79 19.23 8.24 28.87
CA ASN A 79 19.54 7.08 29.71
C ASN A 79 20.97 7.18 30.29
N ASN A 80 21.95 7.64 29.52
CA ASN A 80 23.34 7.81 29.97
C ASN A 80 23.48 8.94 31.01
N GLU A 81 22.67 9.99 30.92
CA GLU A 81 22.61 11.09 31.87
C GLU A 81 21.92 10.69 33.20
N ARG A 82 21.25 9.54 33.22
CA ARG A 82 20.62 8.95 34.42
C ARG A 82 19.59 9.85 35.06
N HIS A 83 18.67 10.36 34.26
CA HIS A 83 17.57 11.19 34.74
C HIS A 83 16.79 10.48 35.85
N GLN A 84 16.61 11.17 36.98
CA GLN A 84 15.93 10.61 38.14
C GLN A 84 14.54 11.22 38.32
N VAL A 85 13.54 10.36 38.38
CA VAL A 85 12.16 10.74 38.67
C VAL A 85 11.71 9.94 39.89
N LEU A 86 11.26 10.63 40.93
CA LEU A 86 10.83 10.02 42.20
C LEU A 86 11.88 9.10 42.82
N GLY A 87 13.17 9.42 42.68
CA GLY A 87 14.29 8.65 43.24
C GLY A 87 14.66 7.38 42.46
N LYS A 88 14.06 7.18 41.26
CA LYS A 88 14.35 6.07 40.35
C LYS A 88 14.98 6.62 39.07
N CYS A 89 15.98 5.91 38.48
CA CYS A 89 16.47 6.24 37.16
C CYS A 89 15.47 5.79 36.08
N VAL A 90 15.07 6.69 35.23
CA VAL A 90 14.22 6.37 34.08
C VAL A 90 15.09 5.71 32.99
N GLN A 91 14.60 4.59 32.44
CA GLN A 91 15.19 3.89 31.31
C GLN A 91 14.20 3.90 30.15
N VAL A 92 14.45 4.76 29.15
CA VAL A 92 13.61 4.89 27.97
C VAL A 92 13.99 3.81 26.96
N LYS A 93 12.98 3.07 26.50
CA LYS A 93 13.09 2.09 25.42
C LYS A 93 12.25 2.55 24.23
N ILE A 94 12.86 2.64 23.06
CA ILE A 94 12.15 2.96 21.82
C ILE A 94 11.73 1.65 21.14
N GLU A 95 10.45 1.56 20.76
CA GLU A 95 9.90 0.45 19.99
C GLU A 95 9.42 0.96 18.63
N THR A 96 9.91 0.34 17.55
CA THR A 96 9.52 0.69 16.18
C THR A 96 8.36 -0.20 15.75
N VAL A 97 7.19 0.40 15.58
CA VAL A 97 5.98 -0.26 15.06
C VAL A 97 5.23 0.77 14.22
N ASP A 98 4.70 0.35 13.07
CA ASP A 98 3.94 1.23 12.19
C ASP A 98 2.86 2.01 12.94
N SER A 99 2.83 3.33 12.73
CA SER A 99 1.86 4.20 13.40
C SER A 99 0.42 3.90 13.00
N GLY A 100 0.19 3.43 11.76
CA GLY A 100 -1.14 2.95 11.33
C GLY A 100 -1.61 1.73 12.14
N GLN A 101 -0.74 0.73 12.33
CA GLN A 101 -1.03 -0.44 13.14
C GLN A 101 -1.26 -0.07 14.61
N THR A 102 -0.44 0.82 15.15
CA THR A 102 -0.61 1.31 16.53
C THR A 102 -1.91 2.10 16.69
N ALA A 103 -2.27 2.93 15.71
CA ALA A 103 -3.54 3.67 15.71
C ALA A 103 -4.76 2.73 15.72
N GLU A 104 -4.72 1.65 14.94
CA GLU A 104 -5.78 0.63 14.92
C GLU A 104 -5.89 -0.12 16.26
N ALA A 105 -4.76 -0.48 16.86
CA ALA A 105 -4.74 -1.12 18.18
C ALA A 105 -5.38 -0.23 19.26
N ILE A 106 -5.06 1.07 19.24
CA ILE A 106 -5.64 2.05 20.15
C ILE A 106 -7.14 2.24 19.87
N ALA A 107 -7.54 2.36 18.60
CA ALA A 107 -8.95 2.54 18.20
C ALA A 107 -9.84 1.38 18.59
N SER A 108 -9.34 0.14 18.49
CA SER A 108 -10.07 -1.09 18.79
C SER A 108 -10.13 -1.42 20.29
N GLY A 109 -9.32 -0.77 21.12
CA GLY A 109 -9.16 -1.10 22.53
C GLY A 109 -8.09 -2.17 22.71
N TRP A 110 -6.89 -1.74 22.98
CA TRP A 110 -5.67 -2.54 23.09
C TRP A 110 -5.85 -3.85 23.86
N THR A 111 -5.39 -4.96 23.28
CA THR A 111 -5.29 -6.25 23.96
C THR A 111 -3.87 -6.79 23.84
N ASP A 112 -3.25 -7.16 24.95
CA ASP A 112 -1.87 -7.67 24.97
C ASP A 112 -1.69 -8.97 24.17
N GLN A 113 -2.75 -9.77 24.05
CA GLN A 113 -2.72 -10.99 23.24
C GLN A 113 -2.54 -10.73 21.75
N GLN A 114 -3.09 -9.63 21.26
CA GLN A 114 -3.07 -9.29 19.83
C GLN A 114 -1.90 -8.36 19.47
N TYR A 115 -1.60 -7.38 20.33
CA TYR A 115 -0.68 -6.28 20.00
C TYR A 115 0.56 -6.24 20.89
N GLY A 116 0.74 -7.21 21.79
CA GLY A 116 1.77 -7.17 22.82
C GLY A 116 1.47 -6.14 23.90
N GLN A 117 2.42 -5.92 24.82
CA GLN A 117 2.26 -4.95 25.91
C GLN A 117 2.07 -3.54 25.34
N ALA A 118 1.08 -2.81 25.87
CA ALA A 118 0.86 -1.43 25.48
C ALA A 118 2.04 -0.54 25.89
N PRO A 119 2.50 0.38 25.03
CA PRO A 119 3.55 1.32 25.39
C PRO A 119 3.04 2.36 26.40
N ASP A 120 3.94 2.95 27.17
CA ASP A 120 3.59 4.07 28.08
C ASP A 120 3.30 5.36 27.27
N VAL A 121 3.98 5.49 26.11
CA VAL A 121 3.88 6.65 25.23
C VAL A 121 3.84 6.18 23.77
N TRP A 122 3.00 6.83 22.99
CA TRP A 122 3.01 6.70 21.54
C TRP A 122 3.44 8.03 20.87
N VAL A 123 4.34 7.93 19.89
CA VAL A 123 4.84 9.08 19.11
C VAL A 123 4.57 8.80 17.62
N PRO A 124 3.33 9.05 17.13
CA PRO A 124 3.05 8.98 15.70
C PRO A 124 3.71 10.13 14.95
N GLU A 125 4.03 9.90 13.69
CA GLU A 125 4.64 10.89 12.79
C GLU A 125 3.67 11.98 12.36
N SER A 126 2.36 11.71 12.41
CA SER A 126 1.32 12.56 11.84
C SER A 126 0.09 12.65 12.74
N ALA A 127 -0.53 13.83 12.77
CA ALA A 127 -1.84 14.03 13.39
C ALA A 127 -2.94 13.17 12.75
N GLY A 128 -2.76 12.72 11.51
CA GLY A 128 -3.67 11.79 10.83
C GLY A 128 -3.79 10.45 11.57
N TRP A 129 -2.70 9.91 12.07
CA TRP A 129 -2.72 8.68 12.87
C TRP A 129 -3.45 8.85 14.20
N VAL A 130 -3.28 10.03 14.84
CA VAL A 130 -4.04 10.36 16.06
C VAL A 130 -5.53 10.46 15.77
N ALA A 131 -5.92 11.06 14.64
CA ALA A 131 -7.31 11.14 14.21
C ALA A 131 -7.91 9.75 13.94
N LEU A 132 -7.15 8.86 13.28
CA LEU A 132 -7.54 7.46 13.06
C LEU A 132 -7.76 6.74 14.39
N ALA A 133 -6.81 6.84 15.33
CA ALA A 133 -6.95 6.23 16.65
C ALA A 133 -8.19 6.74 17.39
N LYS A 134 -8.46 8.05 17.33
CA LYS A 134 -9.65 8.67 17.96
C LYS A 134 -10.97 8.39 17.23
N ALA A 135 -10.95 7.83 16.03
CA ALA A 135 -12.19 7.44 15.33
C ALA A 135 -12.91 6.27 16.02
N GLY A 136 -12.21 5.46 16.81
CA GLY A 136 -12.77 4.42 17.67
C GLY A 136 -13.03 4.92 19.11
N PRO A 137 -14.08 4.41 19.78
CA PRO A 137 -14.46 4.84 21.13
C PRO A 137 -13.37 4.56 22.18
N ALA A 138 -12.60 3.50 22.00
CA ALA A 138 -11.49 3.14 22.90
C ALA A 138 -10.33 4.14 22.76
N GLY A 139 -10.05 4.63 21.55
CA GLY A 139 -8.96 5.55 21.28
C GLY A 139 -9.13 6.90 21.96
N VAL A 140 -10.35 7.42 22.01
CA VAL A 140 -10.64 8.67 22.75
C VAL A 140 -10.29 8.52 24.24
N LYS A 141 -10.59 7.35 24.82
CA LYS A 141 -10.29 7.06 26.24
C LYS A 141 -8.79 6.85 26.47
N MET A 142 -8.11 6.12 25.56
CA MET A 142 -6.70 5.78 25.75
C MET A 142 -5.76 6.96 25.52
N LEU A 143 -6.11 7.89 24.62
CA LEU A 143 -5.29 9.05 24.31
C LEU A 143 -5.54 10.26 25.23
N GLY A 144 -6.62 10.26 25.98
CA GLY A 144 -6.95 11.30 26.97
C GLY A 144 -7.01 12.70 26.37
N GLY A 145 -5.93 13.45 26.48
CA GLY A 145 -5.82 14.84 26.06
C GLY A 145 -5.30 15.04 24.63
N THR A 146 -4.85 16.27 24.39
CA THR A 146 -4.06 16.64 23.19
C THR A 146 -2.59 16.35 23.45
N GLY A 147 -1.93 15.63 22.53
CA GLY A 147 -0.48 15.39 22.61
C GLY A 147 0.34 16.68 22.47
N THR A 148 1.63 16.57 22.75
CA THR A 148 2.59 17.67 22.55
C THR A 148 3.33 17.46 21.23
N VAL A 149 3.25 18.40 20.30
CA VAL A 149 4.06 18.35 19.07
C VAL A 149 5.53 18.51 19.44
N ILE A 150 6.38 17.59 18.98
CA ILE A 150 7.82 17.58 19.28
C ILE A 150 8.70 17.84 18.06
N ALA A 151 8.18 17.53 16.85
CA ALA A 151 8.88 17.75 15.59
C ALA A 151 7.85 17.85 14.46
N SER A 152 8.27 18.36 13.30
CA SER A 152 7.42 18.40 12.12
C SER A 152 8.23 18.12 10.85
N SER A 153 7.56 17.56 9.82
CA SER A 153 8.15 17.29 8.51
C SER A 153 7.09 17.46 7.44
N PRO A 154 7.21 18.42 6.51
CA PRO A 154 6.31 18.50 5.36
C PRO A 154 6.39 17.26 4.50
N VAL A 155 5.25 16.84 3.92
CA VAL A 155 5.21 15.88 2.83
C VAL A 155 5.48 16.61 1.53
N VAL A 156 6.53 16.20 0.82
CA VAL A 156 7.04 16.86 -0.38
C VAL A 156 7.04 15.93 -1.58
N LEU A 157 7.07 16.53 -2.77
CA LEU A 157 7.40 15.83 -4.00
C LEU A 157 8.93 15.90 -4.16
N ALA A 158 9.62 14.87 -3.71
CA ALA A 158 11.06 14.76 -3.78
C ALA A 158 11.47 14.38 -5.21
N MET A 159 12.32 15.20 -5.84
CA MET A 159 12.77 14.95 -7.20
C MET A 159 14.29 14.90 -7.28
N PRO A 160 14.87 14.01 -8.11
CA PRO A 160 16.27 14.13 -8.51
C PRO A 160 16.53 15.56 -8.99
N ARG A 161 17.57 16.22 -8.46
CA ARG A 161 17.84 17.64 -8.76
C ARG A 161 17.89 17.97 -10.26
N PRO A 162 18.50 17.16 -11.16
CA PRO A 162 18.50 17.46 -12.60
C PRO A 162 17.09 17.53 -13.19
N LEU A 163 16.18 16.64 -12.77
CA LEU A 163 14.80 16.59 -13.24
C LEU A 163 14.01 17.81 -12.75
N ALA A 164 14.17 18.17 -11.48
CA ALA A 164 13.53 19.34 -10.92
C ALA A 164 13.97 20.64 -11.63
N VAL A 165 15.27 20.78 -11.90
CA VAL A 165 15.81 21.93 -12.65
C VAL A 165 15.24 21.98 -14.05
N ALA A 166 15.11 20.86 -14.76
CA ALA A 166 14.48 20.80 -16.08
C ALA A 166 12.99 21.20 -16.07
N LEU A 167 12.32 21.12 -14.90
CA LEU A 167 10.95 21.59 -14.70
C LEU A 167 10.85 23.04 -14.19
N GLY A 168 11.99 23.71 -13.98
CA GLY A 168 12.05 25.12 -13.59
C GLY A 168 12.27 25.37 -12.08
N TRP A 169 12.64 24.32 -11.29
CA TRP A 169 13.05 24.54 -9.89
C TRP A 169 14.30 25.45 -9.83
N PRO A 170 14.45 26.41 -8.87
CA PRO A 170 13.56 26.62 -7.70
C PRO A 170 12.36 27.52 -7.95
N ASP A 171 12.30 28.22 -9.08
CA ASP A 171 11.29 29.25 -9.36
C ASP A 171 9.88 28.65 -9.53
N ARG A 172 9.79 27.43 -10.05
CA ARG A 172 8.55 26.68 -10.19
C ARG A 172 8.48 25.55 -9.15
N GLN A 173 7.40 25.54 -8.40
CA GLN A 173 7.01 24.44 -7.52
C GLN A 173 5.99 23.54 -8.23
N LEU A 174 6.03 22.24 -7.97
CA LEU A 174 5.03 21.28 -8.45
C LEU A 174 3.79 21.29 -7.56
N SER A 175 2.67 20.88 -8.14
CA SER A 175 1.40 20.65 -7.46
C SER A 175 1.01 19.17 -7.54
N TRP A 176 0.03 18.75 -6.75
CA TRP A 176 -0.59 17.42 -6.89
C TRP A 176 -1.29 17.29 -8.25
N ALA A 177 -1.86 18.39 -8.74
CA ALA A 177 -2.43 18.45 -10.09
C ALA A 177 -1.38 18.22 -11.19
N ASP A 178 -0.17 18.81 -11.05
CA ASP A 178 0.94 18.56 -11.97
C ASP A 178 1.37 17.07 -11.92
N LEU A 179 1.49 16.50 -10.73
CA LEU A 179 1.84 15.08 -10.56
C LEU A 179 0.85 14.20 -11.32
N ARG A 180 -0.45 14.37 -11.04
CA ARG A 180 -1.53 13.61 -11.70
C ARG A 180 -1.58 13.81 -13.22
N ALA A 181 -1.37 15.04 -13.70
CA ALA A 181 -1.40 15.32 -15.14
C ALA A 181 -0.23 14.70 -15.90
N ASN A 182 0.88 14.42 -15.23
CA ASN A 182 2.10 13.89 -15.84
C ASN A 182 2.28 12.38 -15.61
N GLU A 183 1.57 11.78 -14.66
CA GLU A 183 1.58 10.33 -14.49
C GLU A 183 1.14 9.63 -15.77
N ASN A 184 1.79 8.52 -16.11
CA ASN A 184 1.53 7.79 -17.35
C ASN A 184 1.70 8.61 -18.65
N SER A 185 2.47 9.70 -18.62
CA SER A 185 2.77 10.50 -19.83
C SER A 185 3.96 9.88 -20.57
N PRO A 186 3.72 9.15 -21.67
CA PRO A 186 4.78 8.52 -22.42
C PRO A 186 5.69 9.59 -23.04
N SER A 187 6.99 9.31 -23.08
CA SER A 187 8.00 10.21 -23.65
C SER A 187 8.03 11.61 -23.01
N PHE A 188 7.57 11.75 -21.76
CA PHE A 188 7.51 13.03 -21.05
C PHE A 188 8.85 13.77 -21.08
N TRP A 189 9.92 13.06 -20.74
CA TRP A 189 11.27 13.62 -20.70
C TRP A 189 11.89 13.75 -22.09
N ALA A 190 11.58 12.83 -23.02
CA ALA A 190 12.03 12.94 -24.40
C ALA A 190 11.50 14.21 -25.07
N GLY A 191 10.24 14.58 -24.82
CA GLY A 191 9.64 15.83 -25.28
C GLY A 191 10.30 17.10 -24.71
N ARG A 192 11.13 16.95 -23.65
CA ARG A 192 11.91 18.01 -23.00
C ARG A 192 13.41 17.94 -23.28
N GLY A 193 13.81 17.10 -24.22
CA GLY A 193 15.22 16.94 -24.62
C GLY A 193 16.03 15.95 -23.77
N HIS A 194 15.37 15.16 -22.94
CA HIS A 194 15.97 14.20 -22.00
C HIS A 194 15.42 12.77 -22.18
N PRO A 195 15.59 12.14 -23.37
CA PRO A 195 15.06 10.79 -23.61
C PRO A 195 15.68 9.73 -22.68
N GLU A 196 16.85 10.01 -22.11
CA GLU A 196 17.54 9.12 -21.15
C GLU A 196 16.84 8.99 -19.81
N TRP A 197 15.85 9.83 -19.48
CA TRP A 197 15.09 9.76 -18.23
C TRP A 197 13.77 9.00 -18.37
N GLY A 198 13.39 8.56 -19.59
CA GLY A 198 12.22 7.75 -19.84
C GLY A 198 10.89 8.50 -19.74
N ASP A 199 9.89 7.83 -19.18
CA ASP A 199 8.57 8.37 -18.93
C ASP A 199 8.52 9.07 -17.56
N PHE A 200 7.43 9.79 -17.26
CA PHE A 200 7.27 10.40 -15.94
C PHE A 200 6.83 9.33 -14.94
N SER A 201 7.72 8.98 -14.04
CA SER A 201 7.56 7.91 -13.05
C SER A 201 7.37 8.45 -11.63
N ILE A 202 6.53 7.78 -10.85
CA ILE A 202 6.15 8.18 -9.49
C ILE A 202 6.39 7.03 -8.52
N GLY A 203 6.92 7.36 -7.32
CA GLY A 203 7.05 6.43 -6.22
C GLY A 203 6.49 7.01 -4.93
N PHE A 204 5.89 6.16 -4.10
CA PHE A 204 5.43 6.52 -2.75
C PHE A 204 5.42 5.31 -1.82
N ALA A 205 5.30 5.52 -0.53
CA ALA A 205 5.18 4.44 0.43
C ALA A 205 3.71 4.07 0.70
N ASN A 206 3.47 2.83 1.10
CA ASN A 206 2.13 2.29 1.33
C ASN A 206 1.33 3.17 2.32
N PRO A 207 0.14 3.67 1.97
CA PRO A 207 -0.73 4.47 2.84
C PRO A 207 -1.18 3.78 4.13
N GLN A 208 -0.96 2.47 4.27
CA GLN A 208 -1.24 1.73 5.50
C GLN A 208 -0.20 2.02 6.59
N THR A 209 1.04 2.25 6.18
CA THR A 209 2.23 2.33 7.04
C THR A 209 2.89 3.71 7.02
N SER A 210 2.66 4.49 5.94
CA SER A 210 3.26 5.81 5.70
C SER A 210 2.25 6.94 5.76
N SER A 211 2.54 7.96 6.56
CA SER A 211 1.77 9.21 6.56
C SER A 211 1.93 9.98 5.25
N ALA A 212 3.11 9.95 4.63
CA ALA A 212 3.34 10.59 3.34
C ALA A 212 2.57 9.88 2.22
N GLY A 213 2.55 8.55 2.21
CA GLY A 213 1.74 7.76 1.27
C GLY A 213 0.25 8.03 1.46
N LEU A 214 -0.23 8.12 2.70
CA LEU A 214 -1.61 8.49 3.00
C LEU A 214 -1.92 9.92 2.52
N ALA A 215 -1.01 10.87 2.76
CA ALA A 215 -1.15 12.24 2.28
C ALA A 215 -1.19 12.31 0.75
N ALA A 216 -0.42 11.47 0.05
CA ALA A 216 -0.46 11.38 -1.42
C ALA A 216 -1.87 10.98 -1.90
N VAL A 217 -2.44 9.90 -1.37
CA VAL A 217 -3.79 9.44 -1.72
C VAL A 217 -4.84 10.52 -1.45
N LEU A 218 -4.81 11.12 -0.25
CA LEU A 218 -5.78 12.15 0.13
C LEU A 218 -5.69 13.39 -0.77
N ASN A 219 -4.48 13.85 -1.13
CA ASN A 219 -4.33 15.06 -1.93
C ASN A 219 -4.57 14.82 -3.44
N VAL A 220 -4.25 13.65 -3.96
CA VAL A 220 -4.64 13.26 -5.32
C VAL A 220 -6.17 13.23 -5.47
N VAL A 221 -6.88 12.65 -4.50
CA VAL A 221 -8.35 12.70 -4.47
C VAL A 221 -8.83 14.14 -4.36
N ALA A 222 -8.30 14.91 -3.42
CA ALA A 222 -8.66 16.32 -3.21
C ALA A 222 -8.51 17.17 -4.48
N SER A 223 -7.38 17.01 -5.18
CA SER A 223 -7.10 17.65 -6.47
C SER A 223 -8.08 17.22 -7.57
N THR A 224 -8.56 15.95 -7.55
CA THR A 224 -9.51 15.43 -8.53
C THR A 224 -10.93 15.97 -8.30
N VAL A 225 -11.37 16.02 -7.03
CA VAL A 225 -12.73 16.46 -6.69
C VAL A 225 -12.84 17.97 -6.45
N GLY A 226 -11.74 18.70 -6.54
CA GLY A 226 -11.69 20.16 -6.44
C GLY A 226 -11.98 20.70 -5.03
N GLN A 227 -11.62 19.97 -3.97
CA GLN A 227 -11.80 20.40 -2.59
C GLN A 227 -10.56 20.07 -1.74
N PRO A 228 -10.32 20.76 -0.60
CA PRO A 228 -9.17 20.47 0.24
C PRO A 228 -9.27 19.06 0.86
N SER A 229 -8.13 18.39 1.06
CA SER A 229 -8.08 17.04 1.64
C SER A 229 -8.75 16.95 3.02
N SER A 230 -8.77 18.03 3.79
CA SER A 230 -9.46 18.13 5.09
C SER A 230 -11.00 18.12 5.00
N ALA A 231 -11.57 18.34 3.82
CA ALA A 231 -13.01 18.30 3.58
C ALA A 231 -13.48 16.94 3.02
N LEU A 232 -12.56 16.02 2.76
CA LEU A 232 -12.89 14.67 2.28
C LEU A 232 -13.61 13.88 3.38
N THR A 233 -14.63 13.11 2.97
CA THR A 233 -15.50 12.33 3.87
C THR A 233 -15.35 10.84 3.62
N ALA A 234 -15.63 10.02 4.63
CA ALA A 234 -15.64 8.56 4.48
C ALA A 234 -16.61 8.08 3.38
N ALA A 235 -17.76 8.75 3.21
CA ALA A 235 -18.75 8.41 2.19
C ALA A 235 -18.21 8.56 0.76
N GLN A 236 -17.35 9.55 0.51
CA GLN A 236 -16.70 9.73 -0.81
C GLN A 236 -15.82 8.54 -1.15
N PHE A 237 -15.01 8.06 -0.20
CA PHE A 237 -14.13 6.90 -0.44
C PHE A 237 -14.91 5.60 -0.67
N SER A 238 -16.05 5.41 0.00
CA SER A 238 -16.85 4.19 -0.15
C SER A 238 -17.78 4.20 -1.36
N GLY A 239 -18.28 5.36 -1.79
CA GLY A 239 -19.37 5.46 -2.76
C GLY A 239 -19.09 6.29 -4.02
N ASP A 240 -18.10 7.20 -3.99
CA ASP A 240 -17.85 8.08 -5.13
C ASP A 240 -16.81 7.49 -6.10
N LEU A 241 -17.19 7.41 -7.37
CA LEU A 241 -16.35 6.88 -8.43
C LEU A 241 -15.17 7.75 -8.78
N ASN A 242 -15.35 9.06 -8.78
CA ASN A 242 -14.27 9.97 -9.10
C ASN A 242 -13.13 9.79 -8.08
N THR A 243 -13.52 9.60 -6.81
CA THR A 243 -12.58 9.29 -5.72
C THR A 243 -11.86 7.96 -5.93
N LYS A 244 -12.61 6.87 -6.19
CA LYS A 244 -12.02 5.55 -6.45
C LYS A 244 -11.18 5.55 -7.71
N GLY A 245 -11.66 6.19 -8.79
CA GLY A 245 -10.93 6.36 -10.03
C GLY A 245 -9.61 7.13 -9.87
N ALA A 246 -9.62 8.20 -9.07
CA ALA A 246 -8.40 8.96 -8.77
C ALA A 246 -7.35 8.12 -8.07
N ILE A 247 -7.75 7.35 -7.03
CA ILE A 247 -6.84 6.45 -6.31
C ILE A 247 -6.29 5.37 -7.24
N LEU A 248 -7.17 4.78 -8.05
CA LEU A 248 -6.80 3.72 -8.97
C LEU A 248 -5.82 4.22 -10.05
N THR A 249 -6.09 5.38 -10.66
CA THR A 249 -5.17 5.98 -11.65
C THR A 249 -3.83 6.30 -11.02
N PHE A 250 -3.81 6.91 -9.84
CA PHE A 250 -2.59 7.24 -9.10
C PHE A 250 -1.78 6.00 -8.71
N GLU A 251 -2.43 4.96 -8.19
CA GLU A 251 -1.78 3.70 -7.83
C GLU A 251 -1.18 3.00 -9.05
N ARG A 252 -1.84 3.09 -10.20
CA ARG A 252 -1.37 2.49 -11.44
C ARG A 252 -0.26 3.28 -12.12
N GLY A 253 -0.30 4.59 -12.00
CA GLY A 253 0.76 5.48 -12.46
C GLY A 253 2.03 5.40 -11.61
N ALA A 254 1.95 4.73 -10.45
CA ALA A 254 3.11 4.54 -9.59
C ALA A 254 3.97 3.37 -10.06
N ASP A 255 5.22 3.66 -10.36
CA ASP A 255 6.23 2.64 -10.69
C ASP A 255 6.76 1.93 -9.45
N LEU A 256 6.61 2.55 -8.27
CA LEU A 256 7.01 1.99 -6.98
C LEU A 256 6.04 2.35 -5.87
N VAL A 257 5.46 1.34 -5.24
CA VAL A 257 4.80 1.45 -3.93
C VAL A 257 5.64 0.67 -2.92
N ALA A 258 6.44 1.39 -2.14
CA ALA A 258 7.32 0.80 -1.13
C ALA A 258 6.55 0.43 0.14
N ASN A 259 7.05 -0.53 0.94
CA ASN A 259 6.38 -0.92 2.18
C ASN A 259 6.42 0.18 3.26
N SER A 260 7.49 1.00 3.26
CA SER A 260 7.69 2.10 4.20
C SER A 260 8.43 3.27 3.55
N ASP A 261 8.43 4.44 4.20
CA ASP A 261 9.23 5.59 3.76
C ASP A 261 10.74 5.30 3.79
N THR A 262 11.19 4.48 4.74
CA THR A 262 12.60 4.04 4.82
C THR A 262 12.98 3.10 3.68
N ASP A 263 12.09 2.21 3.24
CA ASP A 263 12.30 1.35 2.06
C ASP A 263 12.32 2.18 0.78
N LEU A 264 11.44 3.19 0.68
CA LEU A 264 11.41 4.12 -0.45
C LEU A 264 12.73 4.90 -0.57
N LEU A 265 13.23 5.42 0.55
CA LEU A 265 14.51 6.10 0.64
C LEU A 265 15.67 5.16 0.27
N GLY A 266 15.67 3.94 0.81
CA GLY A 266 16.67 2.92 0.52
C GLY A 266 16.74 2.56 -0.96
N SER A 267 15.58 2.43 -1.61
CA SER A 267 15.47 2.19 -3.05
C SER A 267 16.10 3.35 -3.84
N TYR A 268 15.75 4.60 -3.50
CA TYR A 268 16.31 5.77 -4.17
C TYR A 268 17.85 5.82 -4.07
N VAL A 269 18.41 5.65 -2.90
CA VAL A 269 19.86 5.65 -2.70
C VAL A 269 20.52 4.49 -3.44
N GLY A 270 19.86 3.32 -3.46
CA GLY A 270 20.34 2.12 -4.14
C GLY A 270 20.44 2.27 -5.67
N TRP A 271 19.63 3.11 -6.29
CA TRP A 271 19.73 3.38 -7.76
C TRP A 271 20.98 4.19 -8.15
N GLY A 272 21.61 4.83 -7.19
CA GLY A 272 22.87 5.54 -7.41
C GLY A 272 22.74 6.64 -8.48
N LYS A 273 23.67 6.65 -9.45
CA LYS A 273 23.66 7.64 -10.54
C LYS A 273 22.52 7.45 -11.53
N ASN A 274 21.88 6.27 -11.54
CA ASN A 274 20.77 5.96 -12.43
C ASN A 274 19.42 6.44 -11.88
N ALA A 275 19.37 7.00 -10.68
CA ALA A 275 18.12 7.45 -10.04
C ALA A 275 17.24 8.33 -10.95
N PRO A 276 17.78 9.29 -11.75
CA PRO A 276 16.95 10.08 -12.66
C PRO A 276 16.21 9.28 -13.74
N ALA A 277 16.76 8.14 -14.17
CA ALA A 277 16.12 7.25 -15.15
C ALA A 277 15.19 6.22 -14.49
N GLN A 278 15.22 6.10 -13.17
CA GLN A 278 14.37 5.17 -12.43
C GLN A 278 13.13 5.85 -11.86
N MET A 279 13.23 7.14 -11.50
CA MET A 279 12.15 7.81 -10.79
C MET A 279 12.17 9.31 -11.02
N SER A 280 11.03 9.86 -11.43
CA SER A 280 10.84 11.30 -11.64
C SER A 280 10.47 12.03 -10.37
N ALA A 281 9.56 11.47 -9.57
CA ALA A 281 9.11 12.06 -8.32
C ALA A 281 8.83 10.99 -7.26
N LEU A 282 9.15 11.30 -6.01
CA LEU A 282 8.88 10.47 -4.84
C LEU A 282 8.05 11.27 -3.85
N VAL A 283 6.95 10.72 -3.35
CA VAL A 283 6.22 11.33 -2.25
C VAL A 283 6.81 10.84 -0.94
N MET A 284 7.43 11.73 -0.19
CA MET A 284 8.08 11.40 1.08
C MET A 284 8.14 12.58 2.05
N PRO A 285 8.41 12.34 3.35
CA PRO A 285 8.66 13.41 4.30
C PRO A 285 9.93 14.20 3.94
N GLU A 286 9.93 15.52 4.16
CA GLU A 286 11.08 16.40 3.95
C GLU A 286 12.34 15.90 4.68
N SER A 287 12.18 15.36 5.89
CA SER A 287 13.27 14.79 6.68
C SER A 287 13.98 13.65 5.95
N MET A 288 13.24 12.84 5.16
CA MET A 288 13.83 11.77 4.36
C MET A 288 14.61 12.32 3.16
N VAL A 289 14.17 13.42 2.55
CA VAL A 289 14.94 14.13 1.51
C VAL A 289 16.27 14.65 2.09
N TYR A 290 16.24 15.19 3.32
CA TYR A 290 17.46 15.61 4.01
C TYR A 290 18.41 14.44 4.23
N GLN A 291 17.90 13.33 4.77
CA GLN A 291 18.68 12.11 5.00
C GLN A 291 19.25 11.53 3.70
N ALA A 292 18.49 11.56 2.58
CA ALA A 292 19.01 11.20 1.27
C ALA A 292 20.24 12.04 0.89
N ASN A 293 20.18 13.34 1.11
CA ASN A 293 21.21 14.27 0.65
C ASN A 293 22.47 14.28 1.52
N VAL A 294 22.34 14.06 2.82
CA VAL A 294 23.47 14.14 3.75
C VAL A 294 23.96 12.76 4.23
N GLY A 295 23.16 11.72 4.03
CA GLY A 295 23.38 10.40 4.61
C GLY A 295 23.01 10.33 6.10
N THR A 296 23.05 9.14 6.67
CA THR A 296 22.83 8.88 8.10
C THR A 296 23.89 7.96 8.65
N SER A 297 24.24 8.13 9.93
CA SER A 297 25.06 7.15 10.67
C SER A 297 24.18 5.99 11.16
N ALA A 298 24.78 4.84 11.38
CA ALA A 298 24.09 3.76 12.08
C ALA A 298 23.70 4.23 13.49
N THR A 299 22.49 3.92 13.89
CA THR A 299 21.97 4.21 15.24
C THR A 299 22.06 2.95 16.08
N VAL A 300 22.76 3.04 17.21
CA VAL A 300 22.92 1.92 18.16
C VAL A 300 21.97 2.16 19.33
N ALA A 301 21.16 1.17 19.66
CA ALA A 301 20.31 1.21 20.84
C ALA A 301 21.14 1.03 22.13
N SER A 302 20.54 1.33 23.29
CA SER A 302 21.21 1.22 24.60
C SER A 302 21.61 -0.21 24.99
N ASP A 303 21.10 -1.21 24.29
CA ASP A 303 21.44 -2.64 24.44
C ASP A 303 22.48 -3.13 23.42
N ASP A 304 23.22 -2.23 22.80
CA ASP A 304 24.21 -2.48 21.75
C ASP A 304 23.65 -3.09 20.44
N SER A 305 22.34 -3.14 20.27
CA SER A 305 21.72 -3.50 19.00
C SER A 305 21.66 -2.32 18.03
N ILE A 306 21.88 -2.58 16.73
CA ILE A 306 21.73 -1.55 15.70
C ILE A 306 20.26 -1.34 15.43
N SER A 307 19.73 -0.14 15.74
CA SER A 307 18.33 0.22 15.51
C SER A 307 18.07 0.69 14.08
N ALA A 308 19.06 1.28 13.40
CA ALA A 308 19.00 1.67 12.00
C ALA A 308 20.40 1.60 11.36
N GLY A 309 20.47 1.08 10.15
CA GLY A 309 21.72 1.03 9.37
C GLY A 309 22.20 2.42 8.94
N ALA A 310 23.50 2.55 8.66
CA ALA A 310 24.03 3.75 8.02
C ALA A 310 23.54 3.85 6.57
N LEU A 311 23.17 5.06 6.14
CA LEU A 311 22.80 5.37 4.77
C LEU A 311 23.84 6.34 4.19
N ALA A 312 24.47 5.96 3.09
CA ALA A 312 25.36 6.88 2.38
C ALA A 312 24.54 7.99 1.70
N PRO A 313 25.13 9.19 1.52
CA PRO A 313 24.48 10.23 0.72
C PRO A 313 24.13 9.72 -0.68
N ALA A 314 22.95 10.10 -1.19
CA ALA A 314 22.52 9.73 -2.54
C ALA A 314 23.48 10.28 -3.60
N ALA A 315 23.81 9.46 -4.60
CA ALA A 315 24.70 9.85 -5.70
C ALA A 315 24.14 11.02 -6.54
N VAL A 316 22.81 11.15 -6.58
CA VAL A 316 22.10 12.29 -7.17
C VAL A 316 21.25 12.90 -6.04
N PRO A 317 21.54 14.14 -5.62
CA PRO A 317 20.75 14.80 -4.57
C PRO A 317 19.29 15.01 -4.99
N LEU A 318 18.38 14.91 -4.02
CA LEU A 318 16.98 15.27 -4.15
C LEU A 318 16.76 16.77 -3.88
N VAL A 319 15.72 17.32 -4.45
CA VAL A 319 15.12 18.58 -4.03
C VAL A 319 13.71 18.34 -3.49
N ALA A 320 13.31 19.09 -2.49
CA ALA A 320 11.99 19.07 -1.92
C ALA A 320 11.11 20.09 -2.66
N ALA A 321 10.21 19.64 -3.55
CA ALA A 321 9.18 20.49 -4.11
C ALA A 321 7.95 20.44 -3.19
N TYR A 322 7.51 21.62 -2.74
CA TYR A 322 6.38 21.76 -1.80
C TYR A 322 5.10 21.98 -2.60
N PRO A 323 4.13 21.04 -2.56
CA PRO A 323 2.91 21.15 -3.34
C PRO A 323 2.14 22.44 -3.05
N THR A 324 1.81 23.17 -4.13
CA THR A 324 1.14 24.49 -4.01
C THR A 324 -0.36 24.38 -3.77
N ASP A 325 -0.95 23.21 -4.08
CA ASP A 325 -2.38 22.92 -4.00
C ASP A 325 -2.74 21.97 -2.85
N GLY A 326 -1.86 21.81 -1.86
CA GLY A 326 -2.17 20.94 -0.74
C GLY A 326 -0.96 20.48 0.05
N LEU A 327 -0.14 21.40 0.60
CA LEU A 327 0.98 21.04 1.46
C LEU A 327 0.48 20.39 2.76
N VAL A 328 0.85 19.14 3.02
CA VAL A 328 0.68 18.46 4.30
C VAL A 328 1.94 18.65 5.12
N VAL A 329 1.77 19.02 6.38
CA VAL A 329 2.86 18.99 7.36
C VAL A 329 2.54 17.90 8.37
N ASP A 330 3.34 16.86 8.40
CA ASP A 330 3.28 15.84 9.43
C ASP A 330 3.84 16.41 10.72
N GLU A 331 3.04 16.34 11.77
CA GLU A 331 3.39 16.81 13.12
C GLU A 331 3.52 15.60 14.03
N ALA A 332 4.75 15.27 14.37
CA ALA A 332 5.03 14.22 15.33
C ALA A 332 4.61 14.68 16.73
N SER A 333 3.73 13.91 17.35
CA SER A 333 3.17 14.29 18.66
C SER A 333 3.44 13.24 19.72
N TYR A 334 3.90 13.69 20.87
CA TYR A 334 4.11 12.87 22.06
C TYR A 334 2.77 12.63 22.76
N GLN A 335 2.29 11.40 22.76
CA GLN A 335 0.99 10.97 23.26
C GLN A 335 1.17 9.98 24.43
N PRO A 336 1.21 10.42 25.69
CA PRO A 336 1.10 9.50 26.82
C PRO A 336 -0.23 8.74 26.75
N LEU A 337 -0.21 7.43 26.97
CA LEU A 337 -1.42 6.62 26.98
C LEU A 337 -2.03 6.57 28.38
N GLU A 338 -3.35 6.79 28.46
CA GLU A 338 -4.16 6.65 29.67
C GLU A 338 -4.37 5.16 29.99
N LEU A 339 -3.31 4.53 30.51
CA LEU A 339 -3.34 3.15 30.96
C LEU A 339 -3.56 3.13 32.49
N PRO A 340 -3.97 1.99 33.08
CA PRO A 340 -3.93 1.78 34.52
C PRO A 340 -2.47 1.77 35.02
N ALA A 341 -1.74 2.85 34.78
CA ALA A 341 -0.33 2.98 35.09
C ALA A 341 -0.13 3.62 36.46
N SER A 342 1.03 3.36 37.07
CA SER A 342 1.46 4.07 38.27
C SER A 342 1.67 5.55 37.96
N SER A 343 1.38 6.45 38.90
CA SER A 343 1.73 7.88 38.86
C SER A 343 3.21 8.11 38.51
N ASP A 344 4.07 7.17 38.85
CA ASP A 344 5.50 7.22 38.61
C ASP A 344 5.83 7.21 37.10
N ARG A 345 5.16 6.35 36.31
CA ARG A 345 5.36 6.30 34.84
C ARG A 345 4.85 7.54 34.13
N ALA A 346 3.76 8.13 34.63
CA ALA A 346 3.27 9.41 34.10
C ALA A 346 4.27 10.54 34.36
N ALA A 347 4.92 10.56 35.54
CA ALA A 347 5.98 11.52 35.84
C ALA A 347 7.23 11.29 34.96
N ALA A 348 7.63 10.04 34.72
CA ALA A 348 8.74 9.71 33.81
C ALA A 348 8.43 10.13 32.36
N ALA A 349 7.20 9.90 31.90
CA ALA A 349 6.76 10.36 30.58
C ALA A 349 6.79 11.89 30.45
N ALA A 350 6.43 12.62 31.50
CA ALA A 350 6.51 14.08 31.52
C ALA A 350 7.96 14.60 31.47
N ASP A 351 8.88 13.94 32.19
CA ASP A 351 10.30 14.27 32.20
C ASP A 351 10.95 14.03 30.84
N PHE A 352 10.73 12.86 30.22
CA PHE A 352 11.25 12.57 28.88
C PHE A 352 10.63 13.50 27.81
N ARG A 353 9.36 13.90 27.96
CA ARG A 353 8.77 14.93 27.09
C ARG A 353 9.52 16.25 27.18
N ALA A 354 9.92 16.66 28.38
CA ALA A 354 10.69 17.91 28.56
C ALA A 354 12.05 17.82 27.87
N GLU A 355 12.72 16.68 27.88
CA GLU A 355 13.93 16.42 27.10
C GLU A 355 13.70 16.58 25.61
N LEU A 356 12.64 15.95 25.05
CA LEU A 356 12.31 16.01 23.63
C LEU A 356 11.99 17.43 23.16
N THR A 357 11.36 18.24 24.00
CA THR A 357 11.01 19.65 23.69
C THR A 357 12.11 20.64 24.08
N GLY A 358 13.11 20.20 24.81
CA GLY A 358 14.27 20.98 25.21
C GLY A 358 15.28 21.19 24.07
N PRO A 359 16.28 22.09 24.29
CA PRO A 359 17.25 22.44 23.25
C PRO A 359 18.01 21.22 22.69
N HIS A 360 18.35 20.24 23.53
CA HIS A 360 19.09 19.06 23.13
C HIS A 360 18.25 18.15 22.22
N GLY A 361 17.02 17.79 22.64
CA GLY A 361 16.10 17.01 21.83
C GLY A 361 15.77 17.70 20.49
N GLN A 362 15.54 19.02 20.51
CA GLN A 362 15.26 19.79 19.29
C GLN A 362 16.47 19.82 18.34
N ALA A 363 17.70 19.94 18.86
CA ALA A 363 18.91 19.88 18.04
C ALA A 363 19.09 18.49 17.37
N ALA A 364 18.74 17.40 18.07
CA ALA A 364 18.77 16.05 17.54
C ALA A 364 17.75 15.86 16.41
N PHE A 365 16.49 16.31 16.58
CA PHE A 365 15.48 16.28 15.51
C PHE A 365 15.91 17.11 14.30
N GLN A 366 16.43 18.32 14.49
CA GLN A 366 16.92 19.15 13.39
C GLN A 366 18.11 18.50 12.67
N SER A 367 18.97 17.78 13.38
CA SER A 367 20.09 17.04 12.78
C SER A 367 19.64 15.84 11.93
N ALA A 368 18.45 15.30 12.23
CA ALA A 368 17.81 14.27 11.44
C ALA A 368 16.90 14.83 10.31
N GLY A 369 16.92 16.15 10.08
CA GLY A 369 16.15 16.80 9.00
C GLY A 369 14.74 17.22 9.37
N PHE A 370 14.31 17.02 10.62
CA PHE A 370 13.01 17.51 11.08
C PHE A 370 13.04 19.00 11.39
N ARG A 371 11.90 19.64 11.25
CA ARG A 371 11.67 21.01 11.76
C ARG A 371 11.18 20.97 13.20
N SER A 372 11.47 22.02 13.96
CA SER A 372 10.89 22.22 15.30
C SER A 372 9.36 22.34 15.24
N PRO A 373 8.64 22.31 16.39
CA PRO A 373 7.21 22.63 16.43
C PRO A 373 6.85 23.96 15.74
N ASP A 374 7.75 24.96 15.80
CA ASP A 374 7.61 26.24 15.11
C ASP A 374 8.02 26.19 13.64
N ARG A 375 8.20 24.99 13.08
CA ARG A 375 8.51 24.72 11.67
C ARG A 375 9.85 25.28 11.19
N GLN A 376 10.83 25.43 12.09
CA GLN A 376 12.15 25.95 11.80
C GLN A 376 13.21 24.84 11.82
N ASN A 377 14.13 24.88 10.85
CA ASN A 377 15.38 24.10 10.87
C ASN A 377 16.45 24.84 10.05
N PRO A 378 17.49 25.41 10.67
CA PRO A 378 18.52 26.17 9.99
C PRO A 378 19.43 25.32 9.06
N LYS A 379 19.36 23.97 9.15
CA LYS A 379 20.10 23.07 8.28
C LYS A 379 19.41 22.85 6.93
N LEU A 380 18.13 23.17 6.81
CA LEU A 380 17.35 23.04 5.58
C LEU A 380 17.54 24.32 4.75
N THR A 381 18.51 24.27 3.84
CA THR A 381 18.88 25.40 3.00
C THR A 381 18.49 25.19 1.54
N GLU A 382 18.33 26.26 0.78
CA GLU A 382 18.03 26.20 -0.65
C GLU A 382 19.13 25.48 -1.45
N SER A 383 20.41 25.68 -1.06
CA SER A 383 21.53 24.98 -1.67
C SER A 383 21.46 23.47 -1.50
N LEU A 384 20.86 22.97 -0.41
CA LEU A 384 20.60 21.57 -0.18
C LEU A 384 19.27 21.08 -0.79
N GLY A 385 18.48 21.97 -1.40
CA GLY A 385 17.23 21.61 -2.08
C GLY A 385 15.96 21.84 -1.27
N PHE A 386 15.99 22.71 -0.25
CA PHE A 386 14.86 22.95 0.66
C PHE A 386 14.40 24.41 0.67
N ALA A 387 13.12 24.63 1.00
CA ALA A 387 12.64 25.95 1.36
C ALA A 387 12.95 26.23 2.84
N PRO A 388 13.76 27.26 3.16
CA PRO A 388 14.08 27.59 4.55
C PRO A 388 12.83 27.95 5.37
N THR A 389 11.85 28.59 4.73
CA THR A 389 10.57 28.98 5.34
C THR A 389 9.40 28.36 4.61
N LEU A 390 8.48 27.77 5.36
CA LEU A 390 7.26 27.19 4.79
C LEU A 390 6.16 28.25 4.75
N ARG A 391 5.49 28.34 3.60
CA ARG A 391 4.21 29.03 3.48
C ARG A 391 3.11 28.00 3.73
N THR A 392 2.54 27.99 4.93
CA THR A 392 1.49 27.05 5.30
C THR A 392 0.29 27.80 5.85
N GLU A 393 -0.88 27.51 5.29
CA GLU A 393 -2.15 27.89 5.89
C GLU A 393 -2.48 26.91 7.04
N PRO A 394 -3.15 27.38 8.11
CA PRO A 394 -3.64 26.50 9.15
C PRO A 394 -4.57 25.45 8.55
N ARG A 395 -4.34 24.19 8.82
CA ARG A 395 -5.20 23.10 8.32
C ARG A 395 -6.28 22.74 9.32
N ALA A 396 -7.50 22.48 8.82
CA ALA A 396 -8.51 21.78 9.56
C ALA A 396 -8.03 20.35 9.87
N ALA A 397 -8.41 19.84 11.03
CA ALA A 397 -8.10 18.46 11.41
C ALA A 397 -8.73 17.49 10.40
N LEU A 398 -7.98 16.45 10.04
CA LEU A 398 -8.48 15.37 9.19
C LEU A 398 -9.51 14.53 9.97
N ASP A 399 -10.58 14.10 9.28
CA ASP A 399 -11.54 13.14 9.84
C ASP A 399 -10.92 11.73 9.87
N GLY A 400 -10.82 11.16 11.07
CA GLY A 400 -10.27 9.80 11.24
C GLY A 400 -11.07 8.71 10.51
N LYS A 401 -12.39 8.89 10.32
CA LYS A 401 -13.22 7.98 9.53
C LYS A 401 -12.91 8.09 8.04
N ALA A 402 -12.64 9.31 7.54
CA ALA A 402 -12.23 9.53 6.16
C ALA A 402 -10.85 8.91 5.91
N ILE A 403 -9.90 9.05 6.84
CA ILE A 403 -8.59 8.41 6.79
C ILE A 403 -8.72 6.89 6.71
N ASN A 404 -9.52 6.29 7.59
CA ASN A 404 -9.75 4.84 7.57
C ASN A 404 -10.38 4.37 6.24
N ALA A 405 -11.36 5.11 5.74
CA ALA A 405 -12.00 4.80 4.46
C ALA A 405 -11.01 4.93 3.28
N ALA A 406 -10.16 5.97 3.26
CA ALA A 406 -9.12 6.13 2.25
C ALA A 406 -8.13 4.96 2.24
N ARG A 407 -7.65 4.55 3.42
CA ARG A 407 -6.75 3.40 3.59
C ARG A 407 -7.40 2.10 3.10
N ASN A 408 -8.63 1.83 3.51
CA ASN A 408 -9.36 0.62 3.11
C ASN A 408 -9.63 0.60 1.60
N THR A 409 -9.98 1.75 1.00
CA THR A 409 -10.17 1.86 -0.46
C THR A 409 -8.86 1.61 -1.19
N PHE A 410 -7.75 2.17 -0.71
CA PHE A 410 -6.44 1.92 -1.29
C PHE A 410 -6.06 0.43 -1.21
N ILE A 411 -6.26 -0.23 -0.05
CA ILE A 411 -6.01 -1.67 0.08
C ILE A 411 -6.80 -2.45 -0.98
N GLY A 412 -8.10 -2.18 -1.09
CA GLY A 412 -8.96 -2.86 -2.06
C GLY A 412 -8.47 -2.71 -3.50
N ILE A 413 -7.98 -1.52 -3.85
CA ILE A 413 -7.42 -1.20 -5.17
C ILE A 413 -6.03 -1.82 -5.36
N HIS A 414 -5.16 -1.73 -4.35
CA HIS A 414 -3.77 -2.20 -4.41
C HIS A 414 -3.66 -3.73 -4.39
N GLN A 415 -4.65 -4.44 -3.86
CA GLN A 415 -4.63 -5.91 -3.85
C GLN A 415 -4.66 -6.48 -5.26
N ARG A 416 -3.61 -7.20 -5.62
CA ARG A 416 -3.48 -7.87 -6.91
C ARG A 416 -4.36 -9.11 -6.95
N GLY A 417 -5.37 -9.09 -7.82
CA GLY A 417 -6.34 -10.19 -7.92
C GLY A 417 -5.88 -11.34 -8.82
N ASN A 418 -6.43 -12.54 -8.55
CA ASN A 418 -6.51 -13.65 -9.48
C ASN A 418 -7.96 -13.74 -9.93
N THR A 419 -8.28 -13.16 -11.09
CA THR A 419 -9.65 -12.86 -11.53
C THR A 419 -9.98 -13.59 -12.82
N LEU A 420 -11.14 -14.22 -12.85
CA LEU A 420 -11.77 -14.73 -14.08
C LEU A 420 -13.02 -13.90 -14.37
N ALA A 421 -12.98 -13.08 -15.41
CA ALA A 421 -14.12 -12.34 -15.90
C ALA A 421 -14.97 -13.23 -16.83
N VAL A 422 -16.28 -13.28 -16.62
CA VAL A 422 -17.22 -14.16 -17.33
C VAL A 422 -18.39 -13.31 -17.84
N TYR A 423 -18.43 -13.12 -19.17
CA TYR A 423 -19.38 -12.22 -19.82
C TYR A 423 -20.52 -12.98 -20.47
N ASP A 424 -21.74 -12.57 -20.14
CA ASP A 424 -22.94 -13.01 -20.85
C ASP A 424 -22.93 -12.51 -22.29
N THR A 425 -23.12 -13.43 -23.21
CA THR A 425 -23.29 -13.17 -24.64
C THR A 425 -24.57 -13.81 -25.17
N SER A 426 -25.59 -13.98 -24.32
CA SER A 426 -26.93 -14.41 -24.73
C SER A 426 -27.62 -13.38 -25.62
N GLY A 427 -28.69 -13.79 -26.27
CA GLY A 427 -29.42 -12.92 -27.22
C GLY A 427 -30.00 -11.67 -26.60
N SER A 428 -30.34 -11.66 -25.31
CA SER A 428 -30.84 -10.50 -24.56
C SER A 428 -29.81 -9.36 -24.47
N MET A 429 -28.52 -9.68 -24.53
CA MET A 429 -27.42 -8.70 -24.55
C MET A 429 -27.39 -7.82 -25.81
N ASP A 430 -28.13 -8.19 -26.87
CA ASP A 430 -28.28 -7.36 -28.09
C ASP A 430 -29.42 -6.33 -27.99
N LEU A 431 -30.17 -6.33 -26.88
CA LEU A 431 -31.23 -5.36 -26.65
C LEU A 431 -30.66 -3.95 -26.48
N PRO A 432 -31.32 -2.94 -27.10
CA PRO A 432 -30.89 -1.55 -26.99
C PRO A 432 -31.16 -1.00 -25.58
N VAL A 433 -30.29 -0.12 -25.11
CA VAL A 433 -30.40 0.55 -23.81
C VAL A 433 -30.95 1.97 -24.00
N ALA A 434 -31.91 2.35 -23.17
CA ALA A 434 -32.47 3.70 -23.16
C ALA A 434 -31.33 4.74 -22.80
N ASN A 435 -31.41 5.92 -23.44
CA ASN A 435 -30.46 7.03 -23.20
C ASN A 435 -28.97 6.73 -23.48
N SER A 436 -28.66 5.65 -24.21
CA SER A 436 -27.29 5.21 -24.51
C SER A 436 -26.77 5.64 -25.89
N GLY A 437 -27.57 6.43 -26.65
CA GLY A 437 -27.26 6.73 -28.05
C GLY A 437 -27.46 5.54 -28.99
N GLY A 438 -28.33 4.59 -28.62
CA GLY A 438 -28.65 3.40 -29.42
C GLY A 438 -27.71 2.21 -29.22
N LYS A 439 -26.84 2.25 -28.23
CA LYS A 439 -25.95 1.12 -27.88
C LYS A 439 -26.75 -0.03 -27.29
N THR A 440 -26.31 -1.27 -27.59
CA THR A 440 -26.84 -2.48 -26.97
C THR A 440 -26.24 -2.70 -25.58
N ARG A 441 -26.85 -3.57 -24.78
CA ARG A 441 -26.33 -4.00 -23.48
C ARG A 441 -24.90 -4.51 -23.61
N LEU A 442 -24.61 -5.37 -24.60
CA LEU A 442 -23.27 -5.89 -24.84
C LEU A 442 -22.27 -4.78 -25.19
N GLN A 443 -22.64 -3.83 -26.04
CA GLN A 443 -21.76 -2.72 -26.41
C GLN A 443 -21.39 -1.83 -25.21
N ILE A 444 -22.30 -1.64 -24.28
CA ILE A 444 -22.03 -0.87 -23.07
C ILE A 444 -21.13 -1.70 -22.12
N ALA A 445 -21.41 -3.00 -21.96
CA ALA A 445 -20.60 -3.90 -21.14
C ALA A 445 -19.16 -4.03 -21.70
N VAL A 446 -18.99 -4.11 -23.02
CA VAL A 446 -17.69 -4.09 -23.71
C VAL A 446 -16.96 -2.78 -23.44
N GLY A 447 -17.62 -1.63 -23.59
CA GLY A 447 -17.00 -0.34 -23.30
C GLY A 447 -16.56 -0.17 -21.84
N ALA A 448 -17.33 -0.76 -20.91
CA ALA A 448 -16.93 -0.80 -19.50
C ALA A 448 -15.72 -1.72 -19.25
N ALA A 449 -15.64 -2.85 -19.96
CA ALA A 449 -14.49 -3.76 -19.90
C ALA A 449 -13.23 -3.10 -20.48
N ASP A 450 -13.34 -2.44 -21.63
CA ASP A 450 -12.23 -1.70 -22.26
C ASP A 450 -11.65 -0.64 -21.31
N ALA A 451 -12.52 0.03 -20.56
CA ALA A 451 -12.09 0.99 -19.55
C ALA A 451 -11.52 0.32 -18.29
N ALA A 452 -11.96 -0.91 -17.93
CA ALA A 452 -11.55 -1.59 -16.73
C ALA A 452 -10.27 -2.45 -16.90
N ILE A 453 -10.05 -3.07 -18.06
CA ILE A 453 -8.88 -3.93 -18.32
C ILE A 453 -7.56 -3.21 -18.09
N PRO A 454 -7.32 -2.00 -18.61
CA PRO A 454 -6.10 -1.23 -18.32
C PRO A 454 -5.93 -0.88 -16.84
N LEU A 455 -6.95 -1.01 -16.02
CA LEU A 455 -6.92 -0.77 -14.59
C LEU A 455 -6.35 -1.93 -13.77
N PHE A 456 -6.06 -3.09 -14.34
CA PHE A 456 -5.40 -4.20 -13.65
C PHE A 456 -3.88 -4.00 -13.61
N ALA A 457 -3.28 -4.10 -12.44
CA ALA A 457 -1.83 -3.99 -12.30
C ALA A 457 -1.10 -5.13 -13.02
N LYS A 458 0.16 -4.90 -13.42
CA LYS A 458 0.95 -5.88 -14.21
C LYS A 458 1.11 -7.25 -13.55
N ASP A 459 1.12 -7.32 -12.24
CA ASP A 459 1.21 -8.55 -11.45
C ASP A 459 -0.15 -9.13 -11.01
N SER A 460 -1.27 -8.49 -11.37
CA SER A 460 -2.59 -9.10 -11.32
C SER A 460 -2.71 -10.20 -12.35
N ARG A 461 -3.55 -11.17 -12.08
CA ARG A 461 -3.89 -12.25 -13.01
C ARG A 461 -5.32 -12.07 -13.50
N LEU A 462 -5.52 -12.03 -14.80
CA LEU A 462 -6.83 -11.87 -15.43
C LEU A 462 -7.02 -12.85 -16.57
N GLY A 463 -8.19 -13.47 -16.60
CA GLY A 463 -8.68 -14.29 -17.69
C GLY A 463 -10.08 -13.84 -18.12
N LEU A 464 -10.50 -14.26 -19.29
CA LEU A 464 -11.80 -13.91 -19.88
C LEU A 464 -12.49 -15.13 -20.47
N TRP A 465 -13.73 -15.34 -20.03
CA TRP A 465 -14.67 -16.27 -20.65
C TRP A 465 -15.87 -15.51 -21.21
N GLN A 466 -16.48 -16.07 -22.25
CA GLN A 466 -17.84 -15.73 -22.65
C GLN A 466 -18.77 -16.90 -22.36
N PHE A 467 -20.05 -16.62 -22.09
CA PHE A 467 -21.04 -17.65 -21.97
C PHE A 467 -22.37 -17.33 -22.69
N SER A 468 -23.04 -18.38 -23.11
CA SER A 468 -24.36 -18.37 -23.70
C SER A 468 -24.89 -19.81 -23.66
N THR A 469 -25.39 -20.37 -24.76
CA THR A 469 -25.69 -21.79 -24.90
C THR A 469 -24.94 -22.39 -26.09
N ARG A 470 -24.40 -23.62 -25.94
CA ARG A 470 -23.72 -24.37 -27.01
C ARG A 470 -22.55 -23.63 -27.67
N LEU A 471 -21.71 -22.96 -26.91
CA LEU A 471 -20.55 -22.23 -27.46
C LEU A 471 -19.37 -23.13 -27.83
N ASP A 472 -19.19 -24.23 -27.09
CA ASP A 472 -18.16 -25.23 -27.37
C ASP A 472 -18.75 -26.64 -27.22
N GLY A 473 -19.30 -27.17 -28.33
CA GLY A 473 -20.11 -28.37 -28.30
C GLY A 473 -21.36 -28.19 -27.45
N ASN A 474 -21.47 -28.93 -26.33
CA ASN A 474 -22.57 -28.78 -25.38
C ASN A 474 -22.24 -27.86 -24.21
N LYS A 475 -21.01 -27.31 -24.15
CA LYS A 475 -20.63 -26.36 -23.08
C LYS A 475 -21.27 -25.01 -23.34
N PRO A 476 -21.86 -24.38 -22.29
CA PRO A 476 -22.47 -23.06 -22.41
C PRO A 476 -21.44 -21.92 -22.32
N TYR A 477 -20.16 -22.23 -22.18
CA TYR A 477 -19.08 -21.24 -22.03
C TYR A 477 -17.91 -21.56 -22.96
N ARG A 478 -17.09 -20.55 -23.19
CA ARG A 478 -15.82 -20.65 -23.91
C ARG A 478 -14.77 -19.77 -23.25
N GLU A 479 -13.59 -20.32 -22.98
CA GLU A 479 -12.41 -19.56 -22.63
C GLU A 479 -11.92 -18.77 -23.84
N LEU A 480 -11.75 -17.47 -23.70
CA LEU A 480 -11.22 -16.57 -24.71
C LEU A 480 -9.76 -16.23 -24.42
N VAL A 481 -9.45 -15.92 -23.17
CA VAL A 481 -8.09 -15.67 -22.68
C VAL A 481 -7.93 -16.43 -21.36
N PRO A 482 -6.96 -17.33 -21.23
CA PRO A 482 -6.72 -18.06 -19.99
C PRO A 482 -6.24 -17.12 -18.88
N VAL A 483 -6.55 -17.45 -17.61
CA VAL A 483 -6.11 -16.68 -16.45
C VAL A 483 -4.59 -16.68 -16.35
N GLY A 484 -3.98 -15.52 -16.31
CA GLY A 484 -2.53 -15.36 -16.18
C GLY A 484 -2.13 -13.92 -15.83
N PRO A 485 -0.84 -13.70 -15.45
CA PRO A 485 -0.33 -12.36 -15.14
C PRO A 485 -0.55 -11.35 -16.27
N MET A 486 -0.93 -10.12 -15.95
CA MET A 486 -1.10 -9.05 -16.94
C MET A 486 0.21 -8.70 -17.67
N SER A 487 1.36 -9.00 -17.04
CA SER A 487 2.68 -8.84 -17.64
C SER A 487 3.01 -9.87 -18.73
N ASP A 488 2.26 -10.98 -18.83
CA ASP A 488 2.56 -12.06 -19.77
C ASP A 488 2.18 -11.67 -21.20
N GLU A 489 2.94 -12.18 -22.15
CA GLU A 489 2.56 -12.17 -23.55
C GLU A 489 1.50 -13.24 -23.85
N VAL A 490 0.54 -12.93 -24.70
CA VAL A 490 -0.51 -13.84 -25.18
C VAL A 490 -0.56 -13.74 -26.72
N GLY A 491 -0.18 -14.82 -27.38
CA GLY A 491 -0.04 -14.81 -28.84
C GLY A 491 1.12 -13.93 -29.31
N THR A 492 0.84 -12.86 -30.05
CA THR A 492 1.84 -11.92 -30.58
C THR A 492 1.85 -10.56 -29.86
N GLY A 493 1.10 -10.40 -28.77
CA GLY A 493 0.93 -9.16 -28.05
C GLY A 493 0.87 -9.36 -26.55
N THR A 494 0.63 -8.27 -25.84
CA THR A 494 0.43 -8.27 -24.39
C THR A 494 -0.89 -8.93 -24.02
N ARG A 495 -1.00 -9.43 -22.78
CA ARG A 495 -2.28 -9.95 -22.25
C ARG A 495 -3.38 -8.90 -22.29
N GLU A 496 -3.05 -7.64 -22.01
CA GLU A 496 -3.97 -6.51 -22.11
C GLU A 496 -4.56 -6.39 -23.51
N GLU A 497 -3.71 -6.37 -24.54
CA GLU A 497 -4.16 -6.33 -25.95
C GLU A 497 -5.02 -7.54 -26.32
N ALA A 498 -4.65 -8.73 -25.84
CA ALA A 498 -5.42 -9.94 -26.09
C ALA A 498 -6.81 -9.89 -25.42
N LEU A 499 -6.89 -9.38 -24.17
CA LEU A 499 -8.16 -9.21 -23.44
C LEU A 499 -9.06 -8.17 -24.13
N VAL A 500 -8.51 -7.02 -24.49
CA VAL A 500 -9.24 -5.95 -25.20
C VAL A 500 -9.74 -6.46 -26.55
N ALA A 501 -8.91 -7.16 -27.32
CA ALA A 501 -9.33 -7.75 -28.60
C ALA A 501 -10.43 -8.81 -28.41
N ALA A 502 -10.33 -9.65 -27.40
CA ALA A 502 -11.32 -10.69 -27.11
C ALA A 502 -12.67 -10.08 -26.66
N VAL A 503 -12.66 -9.07 -25.79
CA VAL A 503 -13.88 -8.37 -25.36
C VAL A 503 -14.57 -7.68 -26.54
N ASN A 504 -13.82 -6.97 -27.39
CA ASN A 504 -14.35 -6.31 -28.58
C ASN A 504 -14.84 -7.30 -29.66
N GLY A 505 -14.41 -8.54 -29.58
CA GLY A 505 -14.85 -9.64 -30.46
C GLY A 505 -16.18 -10.31 -30.02
N LEU A 506 -16.71 -9.99 -28.83
CA LEU A 506 -17.94 -10.59 -28.30
C LEU A 506 -19.15 -10.30 -29.19
N LYS A 507 -20.02 -11.30 -29.34
CA LYS A 507 -21.27 -11.18 -30.13
C LYS A 507 -22.41 -11.86 -29.38
N ALA A 508 -23.51 -11.16 -29.23
CA ALA A 508 -24.71 -11.68 -28.57
C ALA A 508 -25.43 -12.72 -29.43
N LYS A 509 -25.68 -13.91 -28.86
CA LYS A 509 -26.43 -15.00 -29.52
C LYS A 509 -26.74 -16.12 -28.54
N GLY A 510 -27.89 -16.77 -28.70
CA GLY A 510 -28.26 -17.98 -27.95
C GLY A 510 -29.02 -17.69 -26.65
N GLY A 511 -29.22 -18.69 -25.82
CA GLY A 511 -29.81 -18.58 -24.50
C GLY A 511 -28.76 -18.30 -23.42
N THR A 512 -29.16 -18.37 -22.14
CA THR A 512 -28.34 -17.99 -20.98
C THR A 512 -27.95 -19.21 -20.16
N GLY A 513 -26.79 -19.78 -20.42
CA GLY A 513 -26.26 -20.96 -19.69
C GLY A 513 -25.58 -20.58 -18.36
N LEU A 514 -26.29 -19.84 -17.49
CA LEU A 514 -25.73 -19.22 -16.30
C LEU A 514 -25.22 -20.23 -15.26
N TYR A 515 -26.06 -21.21 -14.87
CA TYR A 515 -25.73 -22.07 -13.73
C TYR A 515 -24.55 -23.00 -14.01
N ALA A 516 -24.54 -23.64 -15.16
CA ALA A 516 -23.44 -24.51 -15.55
C ALA A 516 -22.13 -23.73 -15.74
N THR A 517 -22.22 -22.50 -16.25
CA THR A 517 -21.05 -21.61 -16.39
C THR A 517 -20.51 -21.15 -15.04
N ALA A 518 -21.38 -20.77 -14.11
CA ALA A 518 -20.97 -20.33 -12.76
C ALA A 518 -20.19 -21.44 -12.02
N LEU A 519 -20.70 -22.67 -12.08
CA LEU A 519 -20.00 -23.82 -11.46
C LEU A 519 -18.65 -24.08 -12.13
N ALA A 520 -18.61 -24.17 -13.47
CA ALA A 520 -17.38 -24.43 -14.20
C ALA A 520 -16.31 -23.32 -14.01
N ALA A 521 -16.73 -22.06 -13.94
CA ALA A 521 -15.82 -20.95 -13.68
C ALA A 521 -15.23 -20.99 -12.26
N PHE A 522 -16.05 -21.36 -11.26
CA PHE A 522 -15.61 -21.57 -9.89
C PHE A 522 -14.58 -22.71 -9.80
N GLU A 523 -14.89 -23.87 -10.37
CA GLU A 523 -13.99 -25.03 -10.42
C GLU A 523 -12.67 -24.71 -11.14
N SER A 524 -12.75 -24.01 -12.28
CA SER A 524 -11.58 -23.59 -13.06
C SER A 524 -10.65 -22.68 -12.27
N LEU A 525 -11.20 -21.68 -11.56
CA LEU A 525 -10.38 -20.77 -10.78
C LEU A 525 -9.89 -21.40 -9.47
N THR A 526 -10.65 -22.32 -8.88
CA THR A 526 -10.23 -23.14 -7.73
C THR A 526 -9.00 -23.97 -8.07
N ALA A 527 -8.95 -24.57 -9.26
CA ALA A 527 -7.77 -25.29 -9.75
C ALA A 527 -6.55 -24.38 -9.99
N GLN A 528 -6.75 -23.08 -10.13
CA GLN A 528 -5.73 -22.06 -10.36
C GLN A 528 -5.56 -21.12 -9.16
N TYR A 529 -5.94 -21.55 -7.96
CA TYR A 529 -5.90 -20.77 -6.74
C TYR A 529 -4.50 -20.19 -6.47
N GLN A 530 -4.45 -18.91 -6.09
CA GLN A 530 -3.24 -18.20 -5.70
C GLN A 530 -3.37 -17.80 -4.21
N PRO A 531 -2.51 -18.33 -3.33
CA PRO A 531 -2.65 -18.12 -1.88
C PRO A 531 -2.38 -16.68 -1.42
N ASP A 532 -1.64 -15.92 -2.22
CA ASP A 532 -1.24 -14.53 -1.95
C ASP A 532 -2.15 -13.49 -2.63
N LYS A 533 -3.21 -13.95 -3.31
CA LYS A 533 -4.11 -13.08 -4.06
C LYS A 533 -5.57 -13.36 -3.74
N PRO A 534 -6.45 -12.36 -3.75
CA PRO A 534 -7.89 -12.59 -3.83
C PRO A 534 -8.22 -13.37 -5.10
N ASN A 535 -8.91 -14.49 -4.94
CA ASN A 535 -9.33 -15.35 -6.04
C ASN A 535 -10.81 -15.15 -6.30
N GLN A 536 -11.17 -14.65 -7.48
CA GLN A 536 -12.55 -14.24 -7.75
C GLN A 536 -12.98 -14.50 -9.19
N VAL A 537 -14.17 -15.04 -9.34
CA VAL A 537 -14.94 -15.06 -10.59
C VAL A 537 -15.84 -13.82 -10.59
N VAL A 538 -15.76 -12.99 -11.60
CA VAL A 538 -16.67 -11.86 -11.82
C VAL A 538 -17.60 -12.21 -12.99
N LEU A 539 -18.84 -12.51 -12.68
CA LEU A 539 -19.83 -12.97 -13.63
C LEU A 539 -20.86 -11.86 -13.90
N LEU A 540 -20.97 -11.46 -15.16
CA LEU A 540 -21.92 -10.45 -15.62
C LEU A 540 -22.98 -11.07 -16.48
N THR A 541 -24.26 -10.85 -16.16
CA THR A 541 -25.44 -11.34 -16.91
C THR A 541 -26.60 -10.36 -16.83
N ASP A 542 -27.40 -10.32 -17.89
CA ASP A 542 -28.63 -9.50 -17.98
C ASP A 542 -29.93 -10.33 -17.92
N GLY A 543 -29.82 -11.66 -17.77
CA GLY A 543 -30.94 -12.55 -17.88
C GLY A 543 -31.10 -13.57 -16.75
N GLN A 544 -32.16 -14.38 -16.91
CA GLN A 544 -32.38 -15.58 -16.12
C GLN A 544 -31.70 -16.76 -16.78
N ASN A 545 -31.41 -17.83 -16.01
CA ASN A 545 -30.87 -19.03 -16.60
C ASN A 545 -31.87 -19.65 -17.60
N ASP A 546 -31.47 -19.75 -18.86
CA ASP A 546 -32.20 -20.37 -19.96
C ASP A 546 -31.23 -21.28 -20.75
N ASP A 547 -30.98 -22.48 -20.22
CA ASP A 547 -30.09 -23.46 -20.82
C ASP A 547 -30.83 -24.81 -21.01
N PRO A 548 -31.35 -25.09 -22.24
CA PRO A 548 -32.02 -26.33 -22.52
C PRO A 548 -31.08 -27.56 -22.57
N THR A 549 -29.76 -27.33 -22.49
CA THR A 549 -28.75 -28.41 -22.52
C THR A 549 -28.33 -28.85 -21.13
N SER A 550 -28.66 -28.10 -20.08
CA SER A 550 -28.33 -28.40 -18.70
C SER A 550 -29.60 -28.60 -17.86
N SER A 551 -29.61 -29.62 -17.03
CA SER A 551 -30.66 -29.88 -16.03
C SER A 551 -30.30 -29.28 -14.65
N LEU A 552 -29.19 -28.54 -14.52
CA LEU A 552 -28.70 -28.00 -13.28
C LEU A 552 -29.66 -26.90 -12.78
N THR A 553 -30.26 -27.11 -11.62
CA THR A 553 -31.12 -26.13 -10.97
C THR A 553 -30.33 -25.17 -10.08
N LEU A 554 -30.89 -24.00 -9.75
CA LEU A 554 -30.27 -23.05 -8.81
C LEU A 554 -29.94 -23.71 -7.46
N THR A 555 -30.85 -24.52 -6.92
CA THR A 555 -30.66 -25.23 -5.64
C THR A 555 -29.47 -26.20 -5.72
N GLN A 556 -29.32 -26.92 -6.83
CA GLN A 556 -28.19 -27.84 -7.03
C GLN A 556 -26.88 -27.09 -7.19
N LEU A 557 -26.84 -25.99 -7.96
CA LEU A 557 -25.68 -25.12 -8.09
C LEU A 557 -25.23 -24.58 -6.73
N VAL A 558 -26.15 -23.96 -5.97
CA VAL A 558 -25.85 -23.39 -4.64
C VAL A 558 -25.33 -24.47 -3.68
N SER A 559 -25.89 -25.69 -3.76
CA SER A 559 -25.43 -26.81 -2.92
C SER A 559 -24.02 -27.27 -3.31
N ALA A 560 -23.73 -27.35 -4.61
CA ALA A 560 -22.41 -27.71 -5.12
C ALA A 560 -21.35 -26.67 -4.72
N LEU A 561 -21.63 -25.38 -4.96
CA LEU A 561 -20.73 -24.28 -4.58
C LEU A 561 -20.42 -24.29 -3.08
N LYS A 562 -21.42 -24.48 -2.23
CA LYS A 562 -21.22 -24.56 -0.77
C LYS A 562 -20.39 -25.80 -0.35
N ALA A 563 -20.58 -26.91 -1.04
CA ALA A 563 -19.84 -28.16 -0.74
C ALA A 563 -18.36 -28.06 -1.14
N GLU A 564 -18.06 -27.34 -2.21
CA GLU A 564 -16.71 -27.19 -2.74
C GLU A 564 -15.97 -25.95 -2.18
N TYR A 565 -16.70 -24.98 -1.61
CA TYR A 565 -16.09 -23.78 -1.04
C TYR A 565 -15.19 -24.11 0.14
N ASN A 566 -13.91 -23.72 0.02
CA ASN A 566 -12.92 -23.90 1.06
C ASN A 566 -12.54 -22.56 1.72
N PRO A 567 -12.91 -22.30 2.98
CA PRO A 567 -12.58 -21.01 3.65
C PRO A 567 -11.07 -20.81 3.90
N LYS A 568 -10.23 -21.85 3.78
CA LYS A 568 -8.76 -21.75 3.86
C LYS A 568 -8.10 -21.47 2.51
N ALA A 569 -8.84 -21.64 1.42
CA ALA A 569 -8.42 -21.35 0.06
C ALA A 569 -9.64 -20.75 -0.69
N PRO A 570 -10.10 -19.54 -0.29
CA PRO A 570 -11.37 -19.01 -0.75
C PRO A 570 -11.30 -18.59 -2.22
N VAL A 571 -12.27 -19.04 -3.00
CA VAL A 571 -12.59 -18.52 -4.33
C VAL A 571 -14.00 -17.96 -4.26
N HIS A 572 -14.17 -16.69 -4.62
CA HIS A 572 -15.44 -15.99 -4.54
C HIS A 572 -16.09 -15.84 -5.91
N ILE A 573 -17.41 -15.99 -5.99
CA ILE A 573 -18.18 -15.60 -7.17
C ILE A 573 -18.87 -14.26 -6.88
N ILE A 574 -18.42 -13.23 -7.57
CA ILE A 574 -19.06 -11.93 -7.60
C ILE A 574 -19.99 -11.91 -8.80
N THR A 575 -21.28 -11.62 -8.60
CA THR A 575 -22.23 -11.51 -9.70
C THR A 575 -22.65 -10.07 -9.93
N ILE A 576 -22.77 -9.69 -11.19
CA ILE A 576 -23.27 -8.38 -11.62
C ILE A 576 -24.54 -8.60 -12.44
N GLY A 577 -25.68 -8.23 -11.85
CA GLY A 577 -26.98 -8.28 -12.52
C GLY A 577 -27.22 -7.02 -13.34
N TYR A 578 -27.25 -7.15 -14.66
CA TYR A 578 -27.21 -6.08 -15.63
C TYR A 578 -28.57 -5.83 -16.27
N GLY A 579 -29.13 -4.63 -16.09
CA GLY A 579 -30.47 -4.29 -16.57
C GLY A 579 -31.60 -4.78 -15.66
N ALA A 580 -32.84 -4.54 -16.09
CA ALA A 580 -34.05 -4.82 -15.29
C ALA A 580 -34.48 -6.30 -15.31
N ASP A 581 -34.00 -7.07 -16.30
CA ASP A 581 -34.44 -8.45 -16.54
C ASP A 581 -33.57 -9.50 -15.79
N ALA A 582 -32.46 -9.05 -15.17
CA ALA A 582 -31.56 -9.93 -14.41
C ALA A 582 -32.27 -10.56 -13.19
N ASP A 583 -32.07 -11.84 -12.97
CA ASP A 583 -32.57 -12.56 -11.78
C ASP A 583 -31.66 -12.26 -10.57
N LEU A 584 -31.87 -11.10 -9.96
CA LEU A 584 -31.09 -10.64 -8.81
C LEU A 584 -31.17 -11.59 -7.60
N ASP A 585 -32.25 -12.37 -7.47
CA ASP A 585 -32.41 -13.32 -6.38
C ASP A 585 -31.53 -14.56 -6.57
N ALA A 586 -31.47 -15.09 -7.78
CA ALA A 586 -30.56 -16.17 -8.13
C ALA A 586 -29.10 -15.70 -8.00
N LEU A 587 -28.75 -14.53 -8.51
CA LEU A 587 -27.40 -13.97 -8.44
C LEU A 587 -26.93 -13.77 -7.01
N ARG A 588 -27.79 -13.26 -6.11
CA ARG A 588 -27.47 -13.14 -4.69
C ARG A 588 -27.19 -14.49 -4.03
N GLN A 589 -27.98 -15.52 -4.35
CA GLN A 589 -27.78 -16.85 -3.81
C GLN A 589 -26.47 -17.48 -4.31
N ILE A 590 -26.11 -17.29 -5.58
CA ILE A 590 -24.84 -17.76 -6.16
C ILE A 590 -23.65 -17.09 -5.45
N SER A 591 -23.63 -15.77 -5.35
CA SER A 591 -22.54 -15.04 -4.67
C SER A 591 -22.45 -15.43 -3.19
N ALA A 592 -23.58 -15.47 -2.47
CA ALA A 592 -23.60 -15.83 -1.06
C ALA A 592 -23.13 -17.26 -0.78
N ALA A 593 -23.27 -18.19 -1.74
CA ALA A 593 -22.77 -19.56 -1.61
C ALA A 593 -21.25 -19.64 -1.45
N THR A 594 -20.52 -18.63 -1.95
CA THR A 594 -19.06 -18.50 -1.86
C THR A 594 -18.62 -17.33 -0.96
N GLY A 595 -19.51 -16.84 -0.09
CA GLY A 595 -19.22 -15.76 0.86
C GLY A 595 -19.00 -14.38 0.22
N SER A 596 -19.60 -14.13 -0.96
CA SER A 596 -19.45 -12.89 -1.72
C SER A 596 -20.76 -12.14 -1.91
N LYS A 597 -20.71 -11.03 -2.65
CA LYS A 597 -21.84 -10.11 -2.89
C LYS A 597 -22.26 -10.14 -4.36
N SER A 598 -23.55 -9.83 -4.59
CA SER A 598 -24.12 -9.54 -5.89
C SER A 598 -24.34 -8.04 -6.04
N TYR A 599 -24.01 -7.49 -7.19
CA TYR A 599 -24.11 -6.06 -7.50
C TYR A 599 -25.17 -5.83 -8.58
N PRO A 600 -26.26 -5.13 -8.27
CA PRO A 600 -27.24 -4.78 -9.29
C PRO A 600 -26.76 -3.59 -10.11
N ALA A 601 -26.74 -3.71 -11.44
CA ALA A 601 -26.54 -2.65 -12.42
C ALA A 601 -27.84 -2.44 -13.21
N GLN A 602 -28.91 -2.01 -12.52
CA GLN A 602 -30.24 -1.83 -13.12
C GLN A 602 -30.26 -0.79 -14.24
N ASP A 603 -29.49 0.31 -14.08
CA ASP A 603 -29.18 1.20 -15.18
C ASP A 603 -27.91 0.68 -15.88
N PRO A 604 -28.01 0.18 -17.12
CA PRO A 604 -26.86 -0.30 -17.86
C PRO A 604 -25.73 0.71 -18.02
N ASN A 605 -26.01 2.00 -18.00
CA ASN A 605 -24.97 3.03 -18.08
C ASN A 605 -24.11 3.10 -16.81
N SER A 606 -24.53 2.51 -15.70
CA SER A 606 -23.77 2.44 -14.45
C SER A 606 -22.80 1.26 -14.37
N ILE A 607 -22.69 0.41 -15.40
CA ILE A 607 -21.95 -0.86 -15.35
C ILE A 607 -20.47 -0.67 -15.00
N PHE A 608 -19.81 0.32 -15.54
CA PHE A 608 -18.41 0.62 -15.21
C PHE A 608 -18.23 0.88 -13.72
N GLN A 609 -19.14 1.68 -13.13
CA GLN A 609 -19.18 1.95 -11.69
C GLN A 609 -19.33 0.67 -10.88
N VAL A 610 -20.30 -0.15 -11.26
CA VAL A 610 -20.61 -1.39 -10.57
C VAL A 610 -19.42 -2.36 -10.65
N MET A 611 -18.74 -2.43 -11.80
CA MET A 611 -17.52 -3.24 -11.98
C MET A 611 -16.40 -2.76 -11.06
N VAL A 612 -16.13 -1.45 -11.00
CA VAL A 612 -15.11 -0.91 -10.09
C VAL A 612 -15.46 -1.24 -8.64
N ASN A 613 -16.73 -1.07 -8.22
CA ASN A 613 -17.17 -1.43 -6.88
C ASN A 613 -16.99 -2.94 -6.62
N ALA A 614 -17.41 -3.79 -7.54
CA ALA A 614 -17.30 -5.24 -7.43
C ALA A 614 -15.83 -5.71 -7.28
N LEU A 615 -14.88 -5.01 -7.91
CA LEU A 615 -13.45 -5.30 -7.83
C LEU A 615 -12.77 -4.72 -6.57
N THR A 616 -13.34 -3.68 -5.97
CA THR A 616 -12.73 -2.95 -4.84
C THR A 616 -13.41 -3.17 -3.49
N ASP A 617 -14.67 -3.59 -3.43
CA ASP A 617 -15.43 -3.86 -2.20
C ASP A 617 -15.18 -5.32 -1.74
N ARG A 618 -14.11 -5.54 -1.01
CA ARG A 618 -13.70 -6.85 -0.50
C ARG A 618 -13.87 -6.98 0.99
#